data_87eff88c416ff4c2f32f94596c948370
#
_entry.id   87eff88c416ff4c2f32f94596c948370
#
_cell.length_a   1.000
_cell.length_b   1.000
_cell.length_c   1.000
_cell.angle_alpha   90.00
_cell.angle_beta   90.00
_cell.angle_gamma   90.00
#
_symmetry.space_group_name_H-M   'P 1'
#
loop_
_entity.id
_entity.type
_entity.pdbx_description
1 polymer ?
#
loop_
_entity_poly.entity_id
_entity_poly.type
_entity_poly.pdbx_seq_one_letter_code
_entity_poly.pdbx_strand_id
1 'polypeptide(L)'
;MKKYLLASAASLLMSTAAFAQLDGNGYYRVRNTLSNRYVSILHNKSNTEIMSGKAELGALRSFVSWDKICSDPSSIIYFDKTGTGTIAGKSCQYFNLCGQGTSTVSIINHSLGVMDMGNNKYRCFAQESGSIFYLGDEDSYTEGIGYLTSNGSSSNSNWNILPISSTGDYYFGVKPTVEANGKYYATMFADFGFSPALSATGMKVYYVDKVLTDKVVIREIEGAVPAKTAVIFLCPSESPSGNRLDIAKNTATLPSENKLSGVFFCIDTGESFHKDWVSYNPNTMRLLGVCSDGRPGFVTKTEADFTREYSFQPKTSQMAIPANTAYLVVPEGSPEEMPLMTYEEYAAGINSVTIDENVASNITTLSGTTVRMNATSTAGLRPGVYIWNKKKIVVK
;
A
#
# COMPACT_ATOMS: atom_id res chain seq x y z
N MET A 1 -63.64 15.08 -29.49
CA MET A 1 -62.51 14.15 -29.29
C MET A 1 -61.19 14.96 -29.39
N LYS A 2 -60.58 15.29 -28.25
CA LYS A 2 -59.31 16.02 -28.20
C LYS A 2 -58.18 14.99 -27.99
N LYS A 3 -57.28 14.89 -28.98
CA LYS A 3 -56.07 14.10 -28.89
C LYS A 3 -55.03 14.88 -28.09
N TYR A 4 -54.61 14.38 -26.96
CA TYR A 4 -53.48 14.89 -26.21
C TYR A 4 -52.21 14.22 -26.77
N LEU A 5 -51.33 15.02 -27.38
CA LEU A 5 -49.96 14.65 -27.68
C LEU A 5 -49.15 14.75 -26.36
N LEU A 6 -48.70 13.62 -25.84
CA LEU A 6 -47.67 13.61 -24.82
C LEU A 6 -46.30 13.72 -25.54
N ALA A 7 -45.67 14.87 -25.42
CA ALA A 7 -44.28 15.05 -25.77
C ALA A 7 -43.46 14.58 -24.57
N SER A 8 -42.85 13.38 -24.63
CA SER A 8 -41.86 12.92 -23.68
C SER A 8 -40.52 13.63 -23.99
N ALA A 9 -40.20 14.63 -23.20
CA ALA A 9 -38.87 15.22 -23.16
C ALA A 9 -37.95 14.22 -22.45
N ALA A 10 -37.23 13.43 -23.22
CA ALA A 10 -36.08 12.69 -22.74
C ALA A 10 -34.97 13.72 -22.41
N SER A 11 -34.89 14.13 -21.16
CA SER A 11 -33.73 14.85 -20.64
C SER A 11 -32.54 13.94 -20.66
N LEU A 12 -31.70 14.09 -21.66
CA LEU A 12 -30.36 13.52 -21.72
C LEU A 12 -29.56 14.15 -20.57
N LEU A 13 -29.56 13.50 -19.43
CA LEU A 13 -28.59 13.78 -18.36
C LEU A 13 -27.20 13.37 -18.91
N MET A 14 -26.57 14.29 -19.63
CA MET A 14 -25.12 14.24 -19.76
C MET A 14 -24.58 14.42 -18.36
N SER A 15 -24.16 13.33 -17.74
CA SER A 15 -23.25 13.38 -16.62
C SER A 15 -21.94 13.99 -17.13
N THR A 16 -21.84 15.32 -17.13
CA THR A 16 -20.53 15.96 -17.12
C THR A 16 -19.85 15.40 -15.88
N ALA A 17 -18.90 14.50 -16.06
CA ALA A 17 -17.96 14.20 -15.02
C ALA A 17 -17.40 15.55 -14.59
N ALA A 18 -17.88 16.08 -13.48
CA ALA A 18 -17.33 17.27 -12.86
C ALA A 18 -15.93 16.84 -12.42
N PHE A 19 -14.95 17.10 -13.27
CA PHE A 19 -13.57 16.98 -12.88
C PHE A 19 -13.39 17.93 -11.71
N ALA A 20 -13.16 17.37 -10.53
CA ALA A 20 -13.00 18.16 -9.33
C ALA A 20 -11.87 19.16 -9.59
N GLN A 21 -12.23 20.44 -9.59
CA GLN A 21 -11.27 21.52 -9.60
C GLN A 21 -10.32 21.29 -8.41
N LEU A 22 -9.04 21.52 -8.59
CA LEU A 22 -8.06 21.43 -7.50
C LEU A 22 -8.44 22.46 -6.41
N ASP A 23 -9.13 22.03 -5.37
CA ASP A 23 -9.80 22.92 -4.41
C ASP A 23 -9.23 22.76 -2.98
N GLY A 24 -7.93 22.65 -2.84
CA GLY A 24 -7.28 22.64 -1.54
C GLY A 24 -6.51 21.37 -1.24
N ASN A 25 -6.45 21.02 0.03
CA ASN A 25 -5.67 19.89 0.52
C ASN A 25 -6.28 18.55 0.12
N GLY A 26 -5.45 17.59 -0.33
CA GLY A 26 -5.96 16.28 -0.71
C GLY A 26 -4.91 15.35 -1.29
N TYR A 27 -5.33 14.11 -1.52
CA TYR A 27 -4.52 13.09 -2.16
C TYR A 27 -4.84 12.99 -3.64
N TYR A 28 -3.80 13.09 -4.46
CA TYR A 28 -3.93 13.13 -5.92
C TYR A 28 -2.90 12.22 -6.58
N ARG A 29 -3.20 11.85 -7.82
CA ARG A 29 -2.21 11.41 -8.81
C ARG A 29 -1.97 12.50 -9.82
N VAL A 30 -0.74 12.63 -10.28
CA VAL A 30 -0.33 13.61 -11.29
C VAL A 30 0.04 12.86 -12.55
N ARG A 31 -0.68 13.10 -13.64
CA ARG A 31 -0.49 12.44 -14.93
C ARG A 31 -0.11 13.45 -15.99
N ASN A 32 0.94 13.18 -16.74
CA ASN A 32 1.32 13.99 -17.89
C ASN A 32 0.31 13.82 -19.02
N THR A 33 -0.12 14.92 -19.64
CA THR A 33 -1.18 14.85 -20.68
C THR A 33 -0.68 14.39 -22.04
N LEU A 34 0.64 14.46 -22.29
CA LEU A 34 1.25 14.04 -23.54
C LEU A 34 1.66 12.55 -23.49
N SER A 35 2.45 12.19 -22.49
CA SER A 35 2.98 10.84 -22.34
C SER A 35 2.02 9.87 -21.68
N ASN A 36 0.94 10.36 -21.04
CA ASN A 36 0.03 9.59 -20.19
C ASN A 36 0.70 8.87 -19.01
N ARG A 37 1.92 9.25 -18.66
CA ARG A 37 2.65 8.69 -17.53
C ARG A 37 2.26 9.36 -16.22
N TYR A 38 2.27 8.60 -15.14
CA TYR A 38 1.97 9.10 -13.80
C TYR A 38 3.26 9.34 -13.04
N VAL A 39 3.26 10.40 -12.25
CA VAL A 39 4.35 10.69 -11.32
C VAL A 39 4.31 9.67 -10.17
N SER A 40 5.44 9.06 -9.88
CA SER A 40 5.65 8.24 -8.70
C SER A 40 6.96 8.65 -8.02
N ILE A 41 6.97 8.63 -6.70
CA ILE A 41 8.11 9.04 -5.89
C ILE A 41 8.87 7.80 -5.46
N LEU A 42 10.12 7.70 -5.86
CA LEU A 42 10.92 6.50 -5.65
C LEU A 42 11.76 6.53 -4.39
N HIS A 43 12.12 7.71 -3.90
CA HIS A 43 13.01 7.84 -2.74
C HIS A 43 12.84 9.19 -2.06
N ASN A 44 13.32 9.23 -0.81
CA ASN A 44 13.33 10.43 0.02
C ASN A 44 14.65 11.19 -0.14
N LYS A 45 14.91 11.78 -1.30
CA LYS A 45 16.08 12.62 -1.48
C LYS A 45 15.87 14.00 -0.81
N SER A 46 16.84 14.46 -0.04
CA SER A 46 16.75 15.79 0.55
C SER A 46 16.74 16.85 -0.54
N ASN A 47 15.88 17.80 -0.37
CA ASN A 47 15.52 18.84 -1.32
C ASN A 47 16.65 19.78 -1.79
N THR A 48 17.79 19.83 -1.09
CA THR A 48 18.90 20.73 -1.40
C THR A 48 19.59 20.42 -2.72
N GLU A 49 19.36 19.23 -3.28
CA GLU A 49 20.01 18.78 -4.52
C GLU A 49 19.16 18.98 -5.78
N ILE A 50 17.87 19.30 -5.62
CA ILE A 50 16.93 19.45 -6.74
C ILE A 50 17.12 20.79 -7.47
N MET A 51 17.63 21.81 -6.80
CA MET A 51 17.62 23.20 -7.26
C MET A 51 18.95 23.70 -7.83
N SER A 52 19.97 22.88 -7.97
CA SER A 52 21.29 23.32 -8.47
C SER A 52 21.37 23.49 -9.99
N GLY A 53 20.26 23.73 -10.68
CA GLY A 53 20.23 24.07 -12.12
C GLY A 53 20.46 22.91 -13.08
N LYS A 54 20.66 21.70 -12.57
CA LYS A 54 20.61 20.44 -13.31
C LYS A 54 19.49 19.63 -12.70
N ALA A 55 18.29 19.92 -13.15
CA ALA A 55 17.06 19.49 -12.53
C ALA A 55 16.79 18.02 -12.81
N GLU A 56 17.53 17.18 -12.22
CA GLU A 56 17.01 15.86 -11.88
C GLU A 56 16.08 16.07 -10.69
N LEU A 57 14.76 16.05 -10.92
CA LEU A 57 13.81 15.77 -9.87
C LEU A 57 14.07 14.31 -9.45
N GLY A 58 15.17 14.08 -8.77
CA GLY A 58 15.73 12.75 -8.53
C GLY A 58 14.82 11.80 -7.74
N ALA A 59 13.66 12.30 -7.30
CA ALA A 59 12.65 11.54 -6.60
C ALA A 59 11.43 11.20 -7.47
N LEU A 60 11.29 11.79 -8.66
CA LEU A 60 10.08 11.62 -9.47
C LEU A 60 10.32 10.61 -10.58
N ARG A 61 9.45 9.61 -10.63
CA ARG A 61 9.38 8.64 -11.71
C ARG A 61 8.00 8.64 -12.33
N SER A 62 7.96 8.48 -13.64
CA SER A 62 6.71 8.37 -14.37
C SER A 62 6.49 6.94 -14.81
N PHE A 63 5.28 6.43 -14.59
CA PHE A 63 4.86 5.11 -15.06
C PHE A 63 3.87 5.26 -16.21
N VAL A 64 3.90 4.33 -17.14
CA VAL A 64 2.99 4.32 -18.28
C VAL A 64 1.71 3.55 -17.97
N SER A 65 1.84 2.44 -17.25
CA SER A 65 0.76 1.47 -17.05
C SER A 65 -0.11 1.79 -15.84
N TRP A 66 -1.43 1.87 -16.06
CA TRP A 66 -2.41 1.99 -14.99
C TRP A 66 -2.39 0.79 -14.03
N ASP A 67 -2.14 -0.40 -14.54
CA ASP A 67 -2.12 -1.63 -13.75
C ASP A 67 -1.06 -1.60 -12.62
N LYS A 68 0.02 -0.85 -12.83
CA LYS A 68 1.03 -0.61 -11.79
C LYS A 68 0.62 0.52 -10.88
N ILE A 69 0.18 1.63 -11.44
CA ILE A 69 -0.14 2.86 -10.72
C ILE A 69 -1.30 2.69 -9.74
N CYS A 70 -2.32 1.91 -10.10
CA CYS A 70 -3.50 1.74 -9.26
C CYS A 70 -3.22 1.10 -7.90
N SER A 71 -2.08 0.41 -7.75
CA SER A 71 -1.64 -0.24 -6.51
C SER A 71 -0.27 0.22 -6.00
N ASP A 72 0.28 1.28 -6.58
CA ASP A 72 1.57 1.84 -6.16
C ASP A 72 1.37 3.02 -5.17
N PRO A 73 1.65 2.85 -3.87
CA PRO A 73 1.55 3.94 -2.90
C PRO A 73 2.44 5.14 -3.24
N SER A 74 3.56 4.91 -3.94
CA SER A 74 4.51 5.96 -4.33
C SER A 74 3.93 6.92 -5.38
N SER A 75 2.83 6.54 -6.05
CA SER A 75 2.10 7.40 -6.98
C SER A 75 1.11 8.36 -6.31
N ILE A 76 0.92 8.23 -5.01
CA ILE A 76 -0.01 9.04 -4.22
C ILE A 76 0.73 10.25 -3.70
N ILE A 77 0.24 11.45 -4.03
CA ILE A 77 0.83 12.71 -3.64
C ILE A 77 -0.18 13.50 -2.83
N TYR A 78 0.21 13.92 -1.63
CA TYR A 78 -0.59 14.83 -0.84
C TYR A 78 -0.22 16.27 -1.21
N PHE A 79 -1.24 17.03 -1.61
CA PHE A 79 -1.15 18.46 -1.88
C PHE A 79 -1.54 19.21 -0.62
N ASP A 80 -0.61 19.97 -0.05
CA ASP A 80 -0.81 20.81 1.13
C ASP A 80 -0.78 22.26 0.69
N LYS A 81 -1.96 22.89 0.62
CA LYS A 81 -2.13 24.25 0.09
C LYS A 81 -1.48 25.28 1.00
N THR A 82 -0.58 26.06 0.46
CA THR A 82 0.12 27.13 1.18
C THR A 82 -0.34 28.54 0.80
N GLY A 83 -0.99 28.70 -0.34
CA GLY A 83 -1.45 30.02 -0.78
C GLY A 83 -2.08 30.05 -2.16
N THR A 84 -2.37 31.25 -2.62
CA THR A 84 -2.87 31.56 -3.96
C THR A 84 -2.15 32.78 -4.52
N GLY A 85 -2.15 32.92 -5.85
CA GLY A 85 -1.50 34.05 -6.52
C GLY A 85 -1.94 34.20 -7.96
N THR A 86 -1.27 35.08 -8.67
CA THR A 86 -1.47 35.32 -10.11
C THR A 86 -0.11 35.45 -10.78
N ILE A 87 0.13 34.66 -11.83
CA ILE A 87 1.33 34.73 -12.64
C ILE A 87 0.93 34.91 -14.11
N ALA A 88 1.51 35.91 -14.76
CA ALA A 88 1.21 36.25 -16.16
C ALA A 88 -0.31 36.35 -16.44
N GLY A 89 -1.07 36.93 -15.51
CA GLY A 89 -2.51 37.09 -15.60
C GLY A 89 -3.34 35.83 -15.38
N LYS A 90 -2.73 34.69 -15.03
CA LYS A 90 -3.40 33.43 -14.73
C LYS A 90 -3.44 33.18 -13.23
N SER A 91 -4.59 32.74 -12.74
CA SER A 91 -4.73 32.29 -11.36
C SER A 91 -3.87 31.05 -11.09
N CYS A 92 -3.22 31.03 -9.95
CA CYS A 92 -2.43 29.88 -9.49
C CYS A 92 -2.64 29.62 -8.00
N GLN A 93 -2.39 28.40 -7.60
CA GLN A 93 -2.38 27.97 -6.21
C GLN A 93 -0.98 27.42 -5.88
N TYR A 94 -0.56 27.57 -4.65
CA TYR A 94 0.73 27.07 -4.17
C TYR A 94 0.51 25.92 -3.21
N PHE A 95 1.33 24.88 -3.36
CA PHE A 95 1.25 23.67 -2.55
C PHE A 95 2.64 23.19 -2.13
N ASN A 96 2.72 22.63 -0.93
CA ASN A 96 3.77 21.68 -0.62
C ASN A 96 3.31 20.32 -1.14
N LEU A 97 4.12 19.66 -1.94
CA LEU A 97 3.84 18.32 -2.44
C LEU A 97 4.55 17.30 -1.55
N CYS A 98 3.80 16.45 -0.89
CA CYS A 98 4.33 15.41 -0.03
C CYS A 98 4.07 14.05 -0.66
N GLY A 99 5.11 13.26 -0.83
CA GLY A 99 4.97 11.88 -1.28
C GLY A 99 4.23 11.04 -0.26
N GLN A 100 3.22 10.31 -0.69
CA GLN A 100 2.38 9.42 0.11
C GLN A 100 1.61 10.10 1.26
N GLY A 101 2.18 11.06 1.94
CA GLY A 101 1.57 11.64 3.14
C GLY A 101 2.10 13.01 3.52
N THR A 102 1.71 13.45 4.71
CA THR A 102 1.87 14.83 5.16
C THR A 102 3.20 15.16 5.81
N SER A 103 4.05 14.18 6.09
CA SER A 103 5.12 14.40 7.06
C SER A 103 6.53 14.13 6.56
N THR A 104 6.72 13.47 5.44
CA THR A 104 8.02 12.85 5.21
C THR A 104 8.81 13.37 4.02
N VAL A 105 8.16 13.82 2.96
CA VAL A 105 8.93 14.19 1.77
C VAL A 105 8.25 15.33 1.06
N SER A 106 8.79 16.53 1.25
CA SER A 106 8.53 17.58 0.28
C SER A 106 9.27 17.22 -1.02
N ILE A 107 8.53 17.06 -2.11
CA ILE A 107 9.09 16.74 -3.43
C ILE A 107 9.95 17.90 -3.94
N ILE A 108 9.67 19.11 -3.48
CA ILE A 108 10.34 20.35 -3.88
C ILE A 108 10.51 21.22 -2.64
N ASN A 109 11.68 21.80 -2.42
CA ASN A 109 12.00 22.70 -1.29
C ASN A 109 11.15 23.96 -1.22
N HIS A 110 10.43 24.26 -2.28
CA HIS A 110 9.59 25.42 -2.40
C HIS A 110 8.15 24.98 -2.65
N SER A 111 7.20 25.83 -2.28
CA SER A 111 5.82 25.63 -2.69
C SER A 111 5.75 25.54 -4.21
N LEU A 112 5.23 24.43 -4.71
CA LEU A 112 4.96 24.28 -6.13
C LEU A 112 3.73 25.11 -6.50
N GLY A 113 3.90 25.99 -7.47
CA GLY A 113 2.76 26.67 -8.08
C GLY A 113 2.03 25.74 -9.03
N VAL A 114 0.71 25.74 -8.96
CA VAL A 114 -0.19 25.04 -9.88
C VAL A 114 -1.05 26.07 -10.58
N MET A 115 -0.86 26.22 -11.88
CA MET A 115 -1.59 27.15 -12.73
C MET A 115 -2.67 26.39 -13.49
N ASP A 116 -3.91 26.83 -13.38
CA ASP A 116 -5.01 26.29 -14.16
C ASP A 116 -4.94 26.78 -15.62
N MET A 117 -4.85 25.84 -16.54
CA MET A 117 -4.78 26.10 -17.98
C MET A 117 -6.13 25.90 -18.68
N GLY A 118 -7.17 25.54 -17.93
CA GLY A 118 -8.47 25.14 -18.44
C GLY A 118 -8.50 23.69 -18.97
N ASN A 119 -9.71 23.16 -19.18
CA ASN A 119 -9.94 21.81 -19.70
C ASN A 119 -9.22 20.70 -18.88
N ASN A 120 -9.21 20.85 -17.56
CA ASN A 120 -8.54 19.93 -16.61
C ASN A 120 -7.04 19.77 -16.88
N LYS A 121 -6.40 20.79 -17.40
CA LYS A 121 -4.95 20.86 -17.60
C LYS A 121 -4.35 21.85 -16.63
N TYR A 122 -3.26 21.46 -16.03
CA TYR A 122 -2.51 22.27 -15.08
C TYR A 122 -1.04 22.37 -15.52
N ARG A 123 -0.40 23.46 -15.16
CA ARG A 123 1.06 23.58 -15.17
C ARG A 123 1.57 23.67 -13.75
N CYS A 124 2.44 22.75 -13.41
CA CYS A 124 3.16 22.79 -12.14
C CYS A 124 4.47 23.54 -12.35
N PHE A 125 4.77 24.51 -11.49
CA PHE A 125 5.95 25.35 -11.65
C PHE A 125 6.59 25.69 -10.30
N ALA A 126 7.90 25.91 -10.33
CA ALA A 126 8.66 26.52 -9.26
C ALA A 126 9.11 27.91 -9.69
N GLN A 127 9.22 28.85 -8.74
CA GLN A 127 9.75 30.17 -8.97
C GLN A 127 11.05 30.34 -8.19
N GLU A 128 12.13 30.66 -8.89
CA GLU A 128 13.43 30.88 -8.30
C GLU A 128 14.07 32.13 -8.90
N SER A 129 14.54 33.04 -8.04
CA SER A 129 15.25 34.26 -8.44
C SER A 129 14.58 35.05 -9.56
N GLY A 130 13.24 35.08 -9.56
CA GLY A 130 12.45 35.78 -10.57
C GLY A 130 12.19 35.00 -11.87
N SER A 131 12.77 33.82 -12.03
CA SER A 131 12.53 32.89 -13.13
C SER A 131 11.48 31.85 -12.77
N ILE A 132 10.69 31.43 -13.76
CA ILE A 132 9.67 30.37 -13.60
C ILE A 132 10.20 29.11 -14.30
N PHE A 133 10.19 28.00 -13.57
CA PHE A 133 10.56 26.69 -14.10
C PHE A 133 9.33 25.78 -14.03
N TYR A 134 8.99 25.11 -15.12
CA TYR A 134 7.83 24.23 -15.23
C TYR A 134 8.22 22.77 -15.11
N LEU A 135 7.45 22.02 -14.34
CA LEU A 135 7.58 20.57 -14.31
C LEU A 135 7.25 20.01 -15.69
N GLY A 136 8.15 19.25 -16.26
CA GLY A 136 8.00 18.58 -17.54
C GLY A 136 8.30 17.09 -17.44
N ASP A 137 7.76 16.31 -18.37
CA ASP A 137 8.07 14.91 -18.55
C ASP A 137 8.90 14.73 -19.82
N GLU A 138 10.12 14.24 -19.70
CA GLU A 138 11.00 14.02 -20.83
C GLU A 138 10.74 12.65 -21.44
N ASP A 139 10.10 12.65 -22.61
CA ASP A 139 9.62 11.43 -23.29
C ASP A 139 10.75 10.56 -23.88
N SER A 140 11.99 11.08 -23.92
CA SER A 140 13.16 10.38 -24.48
C SER A 140 13.68 9.24 -23.62
N TYR A 141 13.28 9.16 -22.35
CA TYR A 141 13.67 8.10 -21.43
C TYR A 141 12.52 7.11 -21.26
N THR A 142 12.79 5.83 -21.46
CA THR A 142 11.82 4.75 -21.20
C THR A 142 11.29 4.74 -19.76
N GLU A 143 11.98 5.44 -18.87
CA GLU A 143 11.64 5.64 -17.47
C GLU A 143 11.70 7.12 -17.10
N GLY A 144 11.01 7.95 -17.87
CA GLY A 144 11.08 9.40 -17.81
C GLY A 144 11.16 9.96 -16.41
N ILE A 145 12.18 10.78 -16.21
CA ILE A 145 12.35 11.60 -15.01
C ILE A 145 11.70 12.94 -15.31
N GLY A 146 10.83 13.40 -14.40
CA GLY A 146 10.33 14.77 -14.48
C GLY A 146 11.50 15.77 -14.37
N TYR A 147 11.46 16.85 -15.09
CA TYR A 147 12.48 17.90 -15.07
C TYR A 147 11.85 19.28 -14.97
N LEU A 148 12.62 20.25 -14.55
CA LEU A 148 12.21 21.65 -14.55
C LEU A 148 12.74 22.34 -15.82
N THR A 149 11.84 22.88 -16.62
CA THR A 149 12.17 23.63 -17.84
C THR A 149 11.71 25.08 -17.76
N SER A 150 12.48 25.99 -18.30
CA SER A 150 12.05 27.40 -18.49
C SER A 150 11.02 27.55 -19.62
N ASN A 151 10.83 26.54 -20.45
CA ASN A 151 9.87 26.56 -21.56
C ASN A 151 8.47 26.13 -21.14
N GLY A 152 7.68 27.08 -20.60
CA GLY A 152 6.27 26.83 -20.21
C GLY A 152 5.30 26.63 -21.35
N SER A 153 5.72 26.72 -22.61
CA SER A 153 4.83 26.44 -23.76
C SER A 153 4.91 25.01 -24.24
N SER A 154 5.83 24.21 -23.72
CA SER A 154 5.99 22.80 -24.07
C SER A 154 4.77 21.97 -23.69
N SER A 155 4.33 21.09 -24.59
CA SER A 155 3.21 20.16 -24.35
C SER A 155 3.47 19.16 -23.24
N ASN A 156 4.75 18.81 -23.02
CA ASN A 156 5.18 17.91 -21.95
C ASN A 156 5.13 18.52 -20.54
N SER A 157 4.83 19.84 -20.44
CA SER A 157 4.64 20.53 -19.15
C SER A 157 3.15 20.63 -18.74
N ASN A 158 2.24 19.95 -19.43
CA ASN A 158 0.83 19.92 -19.07
C ASN A 158 0.49 18.64 -18.30
N TRP A 159 -0.23 18.82 -17.20
CA TRP A 159 -0.57 17.75 -16.27
C TRP A 159 -2.06 17.68 -15.98
N ASN A 160 -2.58 16.49 -15.72
CA ASN A 160 -3.83 16.30 -15.02
C ASN A 160 -3.53 16.05 -13.54
N ILE A 161 -4.28 16.69 -12.67
CA ILE A 161 -4.25 16.42 -11.21
C ILE A 161 -5.54 15.69 -10.89
N LEU A 162 -5.43 14.41 -10.53
CA LEU A 162 -6.51 13.45 -10.48
C LEU A 162 -6.78 13.06 -9.03
N PRO A 163 -7.93 13.46 -8.46
CA PRO A 163 -8.26 13.09 -7.09
C PRO A 163 -8.38 11.56 -6.96
N ILE A 164 -7.86 11.01 -5.87
CA ILE A 164 -7.99 9.60 -5.57
C ILE A 164 -9.33 9.36 -4.90
N SER A 165 -10.10 8.41 -5.43
CA SER A 165 -11.41 8.04 -4.91
C SER A 165 -11.66 6.55 -5.07
N SER A 166 -12.07 5.89 -4.01
CA SER A 166 -12.41 4.45 -4.04
C SER A 166 -13.60 4.12 -4.95
N THR A 167 -14.46 5.10 -5.25
CA THR A 167 -15.63 4.93 -6.12
C THR A 167 -15.37 5.36 -7.56
N GLY A 168 -14.26 6.07 -7.83
CA GLY A 168 -13.92 6.59 -9.15
C GLY A 168 -12.96 5.69 -9.93
N ASP A 169 -12.59 6.19 -11.13
CA ASP A 169 -11.63 5.50 -12.00
C ASP A 169 -10.19 5.59 -11.46
N TYR A 170 -9.88 6.65 -10.71
CA TYR A 170 -8.55 6.88 -10.14
C TYR A 170 -8.48 6.40 -8.70
N TYR A 171 -8.80 5.12 -8.47
CA TYR A 171 -8.76 4.51 -7.15
C TYR A 171 -7.34 4.11 -6.76
N PHE A 172 -7.14 3.85 -5.47
CA PHE A 172 -6.02 3.08 -4.96
C PHE A 172 -6.55 1.72 -4.45
N GLY A 173 -5.90 0.65 -4.87
CA GLY A 173 -6.26 -0.70 -4.47
C GLY A 173 -5.04 -1.55 -4.16
N VAL A 174 -5.20 -2.54 -3.31
CA VAL A 174 -4.12 -3.47 -2.94
C VAL A 174 -4.00 -4.57 -3.98
N LYS A 175 -2.78 -4.76 -4.54
CA LYS A 175 -2.45 -5.91 -5.38
C LYS A 175 -1.88 -7.01 -4.49
N PRO A 176 -2.53 -8.17 -4.39
CA PRO A 176 -1.97 -9.29 -3.65
C PRO A 176 -0.66 -9.79 -4.24
N THR A 177 0.25 -10.19 -3.37
CA THR A 177 1.55 -10.75 -3.72
C THR A 177 1.67 -12.22 -3.35
N VAL A 178 0.75 -12.73 -2.56
CA VAL A 178 0.72 -14.12 -2.06
C VAL A 178 -0.67 -14.69 -2.18
N GLU A 179 -0.78 -15.89 -2.73
CA GLU A 179 -1.98 -16.72 -2.69
C GLU A 179 -1.69 -17.96 -1.84
N ALA A 180 -2.52 -18.21 -0.84
CA ALA A 180 -2.40 -19.35 0.05
C ALA A 180 -3.77 -19.88 0.43
N ASN A 181 -4.02 -21.19 0.24
CA ASN A 181 -5.30 -21.83 0.51
C ASN A 181 -6.50 -21.14 -0.15
N GLY A 182 -6.33 -20.67 -1.39
CA GLY A 182 -7.38 -19.96 -2.15
C GLY A 182 -7.74 -18.58 -1.60
N LYS A 183 -6.86 -17.99 -0.83
CA LYS A 183 -6.98 -16.62 -0.30
C LYS A 183 -5.82 -15.77 -0.73
N TYR A 184 -6.04 -14.48 -0.91
CA TYR A 184 -5.07 -13.52 -1.39
C TYR A 184 -4.54 -12.65 -0.26
N TYR A 185 -3.22 -12.47 -0.20
CA TYR A 185 -2.57 -11.68 0.83
C TYR A 185 -1.58 -10.69 0.23
N ALA A 186 -1.38 -9.60 0.94
CA ALA A 186 -0.35 -8.60 0.64
C ALA A 186 0.18 -7.98 1.93
N THR A 187 1.33 -7.32 1.85
CA THR A 187 1.78 -6.39 2.88
C THR A 187 1.86 -4.99 2.32
N MET A 188 1.73 -3.99 3.18
CA MET A 188 1.94 -2.60 2.80
C MET A 188 2.50 -1.80 3.97
N PHE A 189 3.32 -0.81 3.62
CA PHE A 189 3.73 0.27 4.50
C PHE A 189 3.68 1.58 3.73
N ALA A 190 2.81 2.51 4.14
CA ALA A 190 2.60 3.78 3.45
C ALA A 190 2.45 4.93 4.45
N ASP A 191 2.75 6.16 4.02
CA ASP A 191 2.67 7.37 4.86
C ASP A 191 1.30 8.06 4.76
N PHE A 192 0.26 7.33 4.41
CA PHE A 192 -1.12 7.80 4.49
C PHE A 192 -1.96 6.84 5.32
N GLY A 193 -3.00 7.40 5.97
CA GLY A 193 -4.02 6.58 6.63
C GLY A 193 -5.04 6.07 5.61
N PHE A 194 -5.67 4.95 5.91
CA PHE A 194 -6.65 4.33 5.02
C PHE A 194 -7.64 3.44 5.75
N SER A 195 -8.70 3.07 5.04
CA SER A 195 -9.58 1.97 5.43
C SER A 195 -10.00 1.17 4.19
N PRO A 196 -10.37 -0.11 4.31
CA PRO A 196 -11.02 -0.81 3.21
C PRO A 196 -12.25 -0.04 2.73
N ALA A 197 -12.38 0.13 1.41
CA ALA A 197 -13.56 0.75 0.83
C ALA A 197 -14.80 -0.14 1.01
N LEU A 198 -15.98 0.45 1.06
CA LEU A 198 -17.24 -0.30 1.17
C LEU A 198 -17.43 -1.33 0.06
N SER A 199 -16.86 -1.08 -1.12
CA SER A 199 -16.87 -2.01 -2.26
C SER A 199 -15.94 -3.22 -2.10
N ALA A 200 -14.94 -3.15 -1.21
CA ALA A 200 -13.98 -4.23 -0.94
C ALA A 200 -14.52 -5.18 0.14
N THR A 201 -15.72 -5.72 -0.07
CA THR A 201 -16.40 -6.59 0.90
C THR A 201 -15.56 -7.82 1.24
N GLY A 202 -15.35 -8.05 2.53
CA GLY A 202 -14.54 -9.15 3.04
C GLY A 202 -13.05 -8.87 3.13
N MET A 203 -12.60 -7.69 2.72
CA MET A 203 -11.23 -7.26 2.94
C MET A 203 -10.96 -7.05 4.43
N LYS A 204 -9.83 -7.58 4.91
CA LYS A 204 -9.40 -7.41 6.29
C LYS A 204 -7.98 -6.90 6.34
N VAL A 205 -7.68 -6.13 7.39
CA VAL A 205 -6.35 -5.56 7.62
C VAL A 205 -5.87 -6.02 8.98
N TYR A 206 -4.63 -6.50 9.03
CA TYR A 206 -4.03 -7.02 10.25
C TYR A 206 -2.70 -6.34 10.54
N TYR A 207 -2.35 -6.28 11.82
CA TYR A 207 -1.00 -6.03 12.29
C TYR A 207 -0.47 -7.26 13.03
N VAL A 208 0.85 -7.34 13.25
CA VAL A 208 1.44 -8.41 14.06
C VAL A 208 1.43 -8.00 15.52
N ASP A 209 0.64 -8.70 16.32
CA ASP A 209 0.49 -8.48 17.77
C ASP A 209 1.62 -9.17 18.56
N LYS A 210 1.97 -10.41 18.17
CA LYS A 210 3.02 -11.20 18.84
C LYS A 210 3.81 -12.02 17.84
N VAL A 211 5.09 -12.22 18.17
CA VAL A 211 5.96 -13.17 17.50
C VAL A 211 6.24 -14.30 18.52
N LEU A 212 5.79 -15.51 18.21
CA LEU A 212 6.04 -16.70 19.00
C LEU A 212 7.30 -17.41 18.46
N THR A 213 7.69 -18.50 19.08
CA THR A 213 8.88 -19.25 18.65
C THR A 213 8.77 -19.76 17.20
N ASP A 214 7.58 -20.17 16.77
CA ASP A 214 7.34 -20.85 15.49
C ASP A 214 6.15 -20.26 14.70
N LYS A 215 5.54 -19.17 15.16
CA LYS A 215 4.32 -18.59 14.57
C LYS A 215 4.23 -17.09 14.80
N VAL A 216 3.42 -16.46 14.00
CA VAL A 216 3.12 -15.02 14.08
C VAL A 216 1.65 -14.82 14.38
N VAL A 217 1.34 -14.14 15.49
CA VAL A 217 -0.03 -13.81 15.87
C VAL A 217 -0.42 -12.48 15.25
N ILE A 218 -1.46 -12.51 14.41
CA ILE A 218 -2.01 -11.33 13.77
C ILE A 218 -3.33 -10.94 14.42
N ARG A 219 -3.56 -9.62 14.53
CA ARG A 219 -4.80 -9.04 15.04
C ARG A 219 -5.41 -8.12 13.99
N GLU A 220 -6.72 -8.26 13.80
CA GLU A 220 -7.47 -7.40 12.88
C GLU A 220 -7.50 -5.95 13.40
N ILE A 221 -7.35 -5.01 12.48
CA ILE A 221 -7.54 -3.58 12.73
C ILE A 221 -8.96 -3.24 12.34
N GLU A 222 -9.77 -2.91 13.30
CA GLU A 222 -11.14 -2.45 13.06
C GLU A 222 -11.14 -0.95 12.72
N GLY A 223 -11.71 -0.61 11.56
CA GLY A 223 -11.83 0.77 11.11
C GLY A 223 -10.61 1.29 10.35
N ALA A 224 -10.24 2.54 10.63
CA ALA A 224 -9.17 3.22 9.90
C ALA A 224 -7.78 2.82 10.40
N VAL A 225 -6.88 2.57 9.45
CA VAL A 225 -5.46 2.27 9.70
C VAL A 225 -4.67 3.57 9.73
N PRO A 226 -3.86 3.82 10.77
CA PRO A 226 -3.01 5.00 10.82
C PRO A 226 -1.95 5.02 9.71
N ALA A 227 -1.51 6.20 9.28
CA ALA A 227 -0.31 6.35 8.49
C ALA A 227 0.91 5.71 9.20
N LYS A 228 1.90 5.29 8.42
CA LYS A 228 3.14 4.64 8.91
C LYS A 228 2.88 3.36 9.71
N THR A 229 1.83 2.65 9.35
CA THR A 229 1.51 1.36 9.95
C THR A 229 1.82 0.24 8.95
N ALA A 230 2.73 -0.63 9.31
CA ALA A 230 3.03 -1.84 8.56
C ALA A 230 1.89 -2.84 8.73
N VAL A 231 1.28 -3.31 7.65
CA VAL A 231 0.09 -4.14 7.70
C VAL A 231 0.16 -5.35 6.78
N ILE A 232 -0.71 -6.32 7.07
CA ILE A 232 -1.04 -7.47 6.23
C ILE A 232 -2.49 -7.32 5.80
N PHE A 233 -2.76 -7.52 4.52
CA PHE A 233 -4.11 -7.60 3.97
C PHE A 233 -4.52 -9.05 3.73
N LEU A 234 -5.76 -9.37 4.05
CA LEU A 234 -6.51 -10.44 3.44
C LEU A 234 -7.42 -9.80 2.39
N CYS A 235 -7.15 -10.08 1.13
CA CYS A 235 -7.82 -9.47 -0.01
C CYS A 235 -8.95 -10.37 -0.54
N PRO A 236 -10.12 -9.82 -0.86
CA PRO A 236 -11.21 -10.57 -1.47
C PRO A 236 -10.96 -10.91 -2.95
N SER A 237 -10.03 -10.25 -3.62
CA SER A 237 -9.77 -10.37 -5.05
C SER A 237 -8.26 -10.43 -5.34
N GLU A 238 -7.88 -11.08 -6.44
CA GLU A 238 -6.53 -11.00 -7.01
C GLU A 238 -6.24 -9.64 -7.66
N SER A 239 -7.30 -8.88 -7.99
CA SER A 239 -7.18 -7.59 -8.67
C SER A 239 -7.28 -6.41 -7.70
N PRO A 240 -6.44 -5.35 -7.86
CA PRO A 240 -6.55 -4.13 -7.09
C PRO A 240 -7.94 -3.47 -7.15
N SER A 241 -8.66 -3.65 -8.25
CA SER A 241 -10.00 -3.07 -8.42
C SER A 241 -11.04 -3.64 -7.44
N GLY A 242 -10.84 -4.87 -6.98
CA GLY A 242 -11.67 -5.50 -5.94
C GLY A 242 -11.18 -5.23 -4.51
N ASN A 243 -10.01 -4.65 -4.36
CA ASN A 243 -9.33 -4.43 -3.08
C ASN A 243 -9.10 -2.92 -2.83
N ARG A 244 -10.09 -2.10 -3.14
CA ARG A 244 -9.97 -0.63 -3.06
C ARG A 244 -9.87 -0.14 -1.62
N LEU A 245 -9.11 0.94 -1.44
CA LEU A 245 -8.97 1.63 -0.16
C LEU A 245 -9.50 3.06 -0.25
N ASP A 246 -10.14 3.52 0.82
CA ASP A 246 -10.39 4.92 1.09
C ASP A 246 -9.16 5.51 1.77
N ILE A 247 -8.51 6.47 1.12
CA ILE A 247 -7.32 7.13 1.65
C ILE A 247 -7.75 8.39 2.37
N ALA A 248 -7.30 8.55 3.58
CA ALA A 248 -7.59 9.71 4.40
C ALA A 248 -6.44 10.03 5.36
N LYS A 249 -6.36 11.30 5.73
CA LYS A 249 -5.56 11.71 6.87
C LYS A 249 -6.32 11.27 8.14
N ASN A 250 -5.80 10.28 8.86
CA ASN A 250 -6.43 9.84 10.09
C ASN A 250 -5.44 9.87 11.26
N THR A 251 -5.97 9.98 12.46
CA THR A 251 -5.23 10.03 13.73
C THR A 251 -5.48 8.80 14.61
N ALA A 252 -6.04 7.73 14.03
CA ALA A 252 -6.25 6.48 14.75
C ALA A 252 -4.91 5.94 15.30
N THR A 253 -4.99 5.17 16.38
CA THR A 253 -3.83 4.48 16.96
C THR A 253 -4.13 3.00 17.05
N LEU A 254 -3.07 2.17 16.94
CA LEU A 254 -3.21 0.74 17.14
C LEU A 254 -3.47 0.41 18.62
N PRO A 255 -4.23 -0.67 18.91
CA PRO A 255 -4.51 -1.10 20.27
C PRO A 255 -3.28 -1.65 21.01
N SER A 256 -2.25 -2.07 20.28
CA SER A 256 -0.98 -2.53 20.82
C SER A 256 0.18 -2.24 19.86
N GLU A 257 1.41 -2.47 20.32
CA GLU A 257 2.61 -2.28 19.52
C GLU A 257 2.65 -3.28 18.37
N ASN A 258 2.79 -2.77 17.15
CA ASN A 258 2.96 -3.60 15.97
C ASN A 258 4.39 -4.14 15.87
N LYS A 259 4.55 -5.43 15.63
CA LYS A 259 5.86 -6.08 15.49
C LYS A 259 6.38 -6.11 14.05
N LEU A 260 5.60 -5.62 13.08
CA LEU A 260 6.06 -5.43 11.71
C LEU A 260 6.91 -4.16 11.59
N SER A 261 7.94 -4.27 10.79
CA SER A 261 8.68 -3.13 10.23
C SER A 261 8.21 -2.84 8.81
N GLY A 262 8.47 -1.65 8.32
CA GLY A 262 8.08 -1.27 6.97
C GLY A 262 9.11 -0.40 6.27
N VAL A 263 9.03 -0.38 4.96
CA VAL A 263 9.89 0.40 4.08
C VAL A 263 9.03 1.23 3.15
N PHE A 264 9.26 2.54 3.08
CA PHE A 264 8.51 3.42 2.18
C PHE A 264 9.05 3.38 0.75
N PHE A 265 10.27 3.81 0.57
CA PHE A 265 10.88 3.99 -0.74
C PHE A 265 12.13 3.13 -0.81
N CYS A 266 12.11 2.07 -1.60
CA CYS A 266 13.21 1.13 -1.70
C CYS A 266 13.54 0.77 -3.13
N ILE A 267 13.51 1.72 -4.03
CA ILE A 267 14.03 1.46 -5.34
C ILE A 267 15.49 1.85 -5.32
N ASP A 268 16.35 0.84 -5.37
CA ASP A 268 17.76 1.04 -5.50
C ASP A 268 18.08 1.59 -6.89
N THR A 269 18.58 2.81 -6.94
CA THR A 269 19.13 3.42 -8.15
C THR A 269 20.64 3.17 -8.29
N GLY A 270 21.21 2.34 -7.43
CA GLY A 270 22.60 1.89 -7.51
C GLY A 270 23.62 2.84 -6.96
N GLU A 271 23.26 4.00 -6.44
CA GLU A 271 24.18 4.95 -5.80
C GLU A 271 23.49 5.70 -4.68
N SER A 272 24.22 6.06 -3.66
CA SER A 272 24.05 6.92 -2.46
C SER A 272 22.75 7.74 -2.24
N PHE A 273 21.68 7.50 -2.97
CA PHE A 273 20.45 8.30 -2.96
C PHE A 273 19.34 7.76 -2.05
N HIS A 274 19.47 6.53 -1.55
CA HIS A 274 18.46 5.91 -0.70
C HIS A 274 18.85 5.97 0.78
N LYS A 275 18.22 6.85 1.53
CA LYS A 275 18.37 6.88 2.99
C LYS A 275 17.62 5.74 3.68
N ASP A 276 16.60 5.19 3.02
CA ASP A 276 15.67 4.23 3.61
C ASP A 276 15.79 2.82 3.01
N TRP A 277 16.88 2.55 2.31
CA TRP A 277 17.11 1.22 1.78
C TRP A 277 17.40 0.22 2.90
N VAL A 278 16.65 -0.86 2.91
CA VAL A 278 16.83 -1.97 3.84
C VAL A 278 17.33 -3.19 3.09
N SER A 279 18.60 -3.54 3.32
CA SER A 279 19.15 -4.81 2.84
C SER A 279 18.45 -5.97 3.54
N TYR A 280 17.97 -6.93 2.76
CA TYR A 280 17.38 -8.14 3.32
C TYR A 280 18.44 -9.04 3.93
N ASN A 281 18.21 -9.47 5.18
CA ASN A 281 19.05 -10.43 5.88
C ASN A 281 18.24 -11.70 6.16
N PRO A 282 18.52 -12.83 5.49
CA PRO A 282 17.76 -14.07 5.67
C PRO A 282 17.84 -14.64 7.08
N ASN A 283 18.87 -14.30 7.86
CA ASN A 283 19.02 -14.81 9.23
C ASN A 283 18.04 -14.14 10.20
N THR A 284 17.68 -12.86 9.94
CA THR A 284 16.92 -12.05 10.90
C THR A 284 15.66 -11.39 10.30
N MET A 285 15.38 -11.63 9.02
CA MET A 285 14.19 -11.04 8.36
C MET A 285 13.36 -12.11 7.68
N ARG A 286 12.05 -11.90 7.69
CA ARG A 286 11.05 -12.73 6.99
C ARG A 286 10.10 -11.83 6.21
N LEU A 287 9.74 -12.25 5.02
CA LEU A 287 8.74 -11.61 4.17
C LEU A 287 7.48 -12.47 4.06
N LEU A 288 6.36 -11.86 3.77
CA LEU A 288 5.12 -12.59 3.53
C LEU A 288 5.30 -13.60 2.40
N GLY A 289 4.80 -14.81 2.60
CA GLY A 289 4.90 -15.91 1.65
C GLY A 289 3.97 -17.06 2.01
N VAL A 290 4.20 -18.19 1.38
CA VAL A 290 3.49 -19.45 1.65
C VAL A 290 4.45 -20.40 2.35
N CYS A 291 4.05 -20.92 3.50
CA CYS A 291 4.79 -21.95 4.22
C CYS A 291 4.68 -23.30 3.51
N SER A 292 5.56 -24.23 3.82
CA SER A 292 5.59 -25.58 3.23
C SER A 292 4.30 -26.37 3.45
N ASP A 293 3.53 -26.03 4.49
CA ASP A 293 2.20 -26.61 4.78
C ASP A 293 1.03 -25.90 4.05
N GLY A 294 1.33 -24.98 3.14
CA GLY A 294 0.36 -24.24 2.35
C GLY A 294 -0.29 -23.02 3.04
N ARG A 295 0.01 -22.78 4.33
CA ARG A 295 -0.51 -21.62 5.05
C ARG A 295 0.23 -20.33 4.69
N PRO A 296 -0.46 -19.16 4.74
CA PRO A 296 0.23 -17.89 4.67
C PRO A 296 1.13 -17.72 5.91
N GLY A 297 2.29 -17.14 5.72
CA GLY A 297 3.26 -16.92 6.81
C GLY A 297 4.33 -15.92 6.44
N PHE A 298 5.21 -15.68 7.38
CA PHE A 298 6.46 -14.97 7.14
C PHE A 298 7.55 -16.00 6.90
N VAL A 299 8.21 -15.93 5.73
CA VAL A 299 9.16 -16.93 5.27
C VAL A 299 10.50 -16.29 4.92
N THR A 300 11.57 -17.08 5.01
CA THR A 300 12.87 -16.71 4.47
C THR A 300 12.78 -16.63 2.95
N LYS A 301 13.41 -15.63 2.35
CA LYS A 301 13.52 -15.44 0.92
C LYS A 301 14.93 -15.66 0.41
N THR A 302 15.04 -16.12 -0.80
CA THR A 302 16.29 -16.28 -1.54
C THR A 302 16.49 -15.15 -2.56
N GLU A 303 17.65 -15.03 -3.17
CA GLU A 303 17.90 -14.04 -4.22
C GLU A 303 16.90 -14.13 -5.38
N ALA A 304 16.45 -15.34 -5.71
CA ALA A 304 15.48 -15.58 -6.78
C ALA A 304 14.09 -14.99 -6.51
N ASP A 305 13.75 -14.75 -5.24
CA ASP A 305 12.46 -14.16 -4.83
C ASP A 305 12.42 -12.63 -5.01
N PHE A 306 13.57 -11.99 -5.21
CA PHE A 306 13.66 -10.55 -5.42
C PHE A 306 13.65 -10.25 -6.91
N THR A 307 12.44 -10.18 -7.50
CA THR A 307 12.28 -9.77 -8.90
C THR A 307 12.58 -8.29 -9.04
N ARG A 308 13.44 -7.95 -9.98
CA ARG A 308 13.75 -6.58 -10.35
C ARG A 308 12.64 -6.04 -11.25
N GLU A 309 11.65 -5.38 -10.67
CA GLU A 309 10.53 -4.82 -11.47
C GLU A 309 10.91 -3.57 -12.28
N TYR A 310 12.09 -2.99 -12.04
CA TYR A 310 12.51 -1.73 -12.62
C TYR A 310 13.88 -1.84 -13.27
N SER A 311 14.06 -1.19 -14.41
CA SER A 311 15.30 -1.24 -15.21
C SER A 311 16.47 -0.49 -14.57
N PHE A 312 16.26 0.31 -13.52
CA PHE A 312 17.36 0.76 -12.66
C PHE A 312 17.84 -0.43 -11.84
N GLN A 313 18.85 -1.09 -12.36
CA GLN A 313 19.47 -2.22 -11.69
C GLN A 313 20.31 -1.69 -10.54
N PRO A 314 20.23 -2.25 -9.34
CA PRO A 314 21.30 -2.05 -8.37
C PRO A 314 22.59 -2.56 -9.01
N LYS A 315 23.66 -1.77 -8.91
CA LYS A 315 25.00 -2.20 -9.35
C LYS A 315 25.54 -3.35 -8.47
N THR A 316 24.84 -3.68 -7.39
CA THR A 316 25.20 -4.72 -6.43
C THR A 316 24.16 -5.82 -6.44
N SER A 317 24.58 -7.06 -6.22
CA SER A 317 23.73 -8.24 -6.05
C SER A 317 23.00 -8.28 -4.69
N GLN A 318 22.84 -7.15 -4.02
CA GLN A 318 22.21 -7.10 -2.71
C GLN A 318 20.70 -7.22 -2.84
N MET A 319 20.13 -8.13 -2.06
CA MET A 319 18.69 -8.26 -1.89
C MET A 319 18.17 -7.09 -1.05
N ALA A 320 17.26 -6.30 -1.58
CA ALA A 320 16.61 -5.19 -0.87
C ALA A 320 15.13 -5.49 -0.64
N ILE A 321 14.62 -5.10 0.52
CA ILE A 321 13.19 -5.16 0.80
C ILE A 321 12.46 -4.25 -0.22
N PRO A 322 11.45 -4.76 -0.95
CA PRO A 322 10.73 -3.95 -1.93
C PRO A 322 10.08 -2.70 -1.31
N ALA A 323 9.94 -1.66 -2.12
CA ALA A 323 9.27 -0.43 -1.70
C ALA A 323 7.85 -0.69 -1.19
N ASN A 324 7.44 0.10 -0.20
CA ASN A 324 6.11 0.06 0.41
C ASN A 324 5.71 -1.31 0.99
N THR A 325 6.70 -2.13 1.34
CA THR A 325 6.52 -3.49 1.87
C THR A 325 6.68 -3.50 3.39
N ALA A 326 5.87 -4.33 4.05
CA ALA A 326 6.09 -4.68 5.45
C ALA A 326 6.83 -6.02 5.58
N TYR A 327 7.69 -6.11 6.59
CA TYR A 327 8.49 -7.28 6.88
C TYR A 327 8.59 -7.54 8.39
N LEU A 328 8.95 -8.76 8.75
CA LEU A 328 9.13 -9.17 10.14
C LEU A 328 10.62 -9.25 10.46
N VAL A 329 11.01 -8.67 11.58
CA VAL A 329 12.35 -8.87 12.17
C VAL A 329 12.24 -9.94 13.24
N VAL A 330 13.12 -10.93 13.18
CA VAL A 330 13.17 -12.07 14.11
C VAL A 330 14.58 -12.24 14.67
N PRO A 331 14.73 -12.86 15.85
CA PRO A 331 16.04 -13.24 16.37
C PRO A 331 16.78 -14.21 15.43
N GLU A 332 18.11 -14.18 15.44
CA GLU A 332 18.92 -15.15 14.73
C GLU A 332 18.62 -16.58 15.23
N GLY A 333 18.55 -17.53 14.29
CA GLY A 333 18.15 -18.91 14.58
C GLY A 333 16.64 -19.14 14.66
N SER A 334 15.81 -18.11 14.40
CA SER A 334 14.37 -18.31 14.26
C SER A 334 14.03 -19.19 13.05
N PRO A 335 12.90 -19.93 13.08
CA PRO A 335 12.47 -20.77 11.98
C PRO A 335 12.42 -20.02 10.63
N GLU A 336 12.71 -20.73 9.55
CA GLU A 336 12.63 -20.18 8.19
C GLU A 336 11.21 -19.85 7.77
N GLU A 337 10.22 -20.53 8.36
CA GLU A 337 8.79 -20.35 8.12
C GLU A 337 8.06 -20.11 9.44
N MET A 338 7.24 -19.08 9.48
CA MET A 338 6.44 -18.68 10.63
C MET A 338 4.99 -18.43 10.19
N PRO A 339 4.14 -19.48 10.20
CA PRO A 339 2.74 -19.36 9.78
C PRO A 339 1.97 -18.31 10.57
N LEU A 340 1.03 -17.64 9.88
CA LEU A 340 0.10 -16.72 10.52
C LEU A 340 -0.91 -17.49 11.38
N MET A 341 -1.21 -16.94 12.56
CA MET A 341 -2.26 -17.37 13.46
C MET A 341 -3.07 -16.15 13.86
N THR A 342 -4.39 -16.21 13.83
CA THR A 342 -5.21 -15.09 14.30
C THR A 342 -5.14 -14.97 15.83
N TYR A 343 -5.45 -13.79 16.34
CA TYR A 343 -5.49 -13.57 17.78
C TYR A 343 -6.55 -14.42 18.46
N GLU A 344 -7.67 -14.68 17.80
CA GLU A 344 -8.75 -15.55 18.28
C GLU A 344 -8.28 -17.00 18.43
N GLU A 345 -7.53 -17.52 17.46
CA GLU A 345 -6.92 -18.85 17.53
C GLU A 345 -5.88 -18.93 18.66
N TYR A 346 -5.06 -17.90 18.81
CA TYR A 346 -4.09 -17.80 19.89
C TYR A 346 -4.78 -17.75 21.27
N ALA A 347 -5.78 -16.89 21.43
CA ALA A 347 -6.53 -16.73 22.69
C ALA A 347 -7.33 -17.98 23.05
N ALA A 348 -7.84 -18.71 22.06
CA ALA A 348 -8.50 -20.00 22.28
C ALA A 348 -7.55 -21.11 22.70
N GLY A 349 -6.25 -20.88 22.66
CA GLY A 349 -5.22 -21.91 22.95
C GLY A 349 -5.23 -23.05 21.92
N ILE A 350 -5.75 -22.78 20.71
CA ILE A 350 -5.74 -23.70 19.59
C ILE A 350 -4.37 -23.64 18.91
N ASN A 351 -3.36 -24.13 19.59
CA ASN A 351 -2.25 -24.72 18.87
C ASN A 351 -2.84 -25.89 18.09
N SER A 352 -2.52 -26.05 16.80
CA SER A 352 -2.85 -27.26 16.06
C SER A 352 -2.20 -28.41 16.80
N VAL A 353 -3.01 -29.10 17.60
CA VAL A 353 -2.57 -30.25 18.34
C VAL A 353 -2.46 -31.37 17.33
N THR A 354 -1.27 -31.70 16.88
CA THR A 354 -1.01 -33.01 16.31
C THR A 354 -1.24 -33.99 17.44
N ILE A 355 -2.43 -34.58 17.46
CA ILE A 355 -2.76 -35.64 18.41
C ILE A 355 -2.00 -36.85 17.88
N ASP A 356 -1.09 -37.39 18.67
CA ASP A 356 -0.56 -38.72 18.38
C ASP A 356 -1.69 -39.72 18.65
N GLU A 357 -2.46 -40.04 17.59
CA GLU A 357 -3.59 -40.95 17.65
C GLU A 357 -3.20 -42.38 18.07
N ASN A 358 -1.90 -42.67 18.15
CA ASN A 358 -1.42 -43.97 18.57
C ASN A 358 -1.29 -44.08 20.09
N VAL A 359 -1.44 -43.00 20.86
CA VAL A 359 -1.36 -43.03 22.32
C VAL A 359 -2.79 -42.99 22.90
N ALA A 360 -3.28 -44.16 23.32
CA ALA A 360 -4.57 -44.27 24.00
C ALA A 360 -4.56 -43.49 25.33
N SER A 361 -5.45 -42.50 25.49
CA SER A 361 -5.61 -41.78 26.75
C SER A 361 -7.05 -41.33 26.99
N ASN A 362 -7.35 -40.94 28.23
CA ASN A 362 -8.69 -40.50 28.57
C ASN A 362 -9.01 -39.12 27.98
N ILE A 363 -10.25 -38.99 27.48
CA ILE A 363 -10.82 -37.69 27.10
C ILE A 363 -11.71 -37.24 28.26
N THR A 364 -11.45 -36.00 28.72
CA THR A 364 -12.21 -35.37 29.81
C THR A 364 -12.83 -34.05 29.35
N THR A 365 -13.91 -33.64 30.02
CA THR A 365 -14.45 -32.27 29.92
C THR A 365 -13.47 -31.30 30.56
N LEU A 366 -13.69 -29.98 30.36
CA LEU A 366 -12.92 -28.94 31.06
C LEU A 366 -13.10 -28.98 32.59
N SER A 367 -14.19 -29.56 33.08
CA SER A 367 -14.44 -29.78 34.50
C SER A 367 -13.77 -31.05 35.07
N GLY A 368 -13.01 -31.78 34.25
CA GLY A 368 -12.29 -32.98 34.65
C GLY A 368 -13.13 -34.29 34.56
N THR A 369 -14.37 -34.23 34.13
CA THR A 369 -15.22 -35.44 33.97
C THR A 369 -14.74 -36.24 32.77
N THR A 370 -14.37 -37.54 32.97
CA THR A 370 -14.00 -38.45 31.89
C THR A 370 -15.21 -38.79 31.05
N VAL A 371 -15.15 -38.47 29.74
CA VAL A 371 -16.20 -38.77 28.75
C VAL A 371 -15.85 -40.00 27.91
N ARG A 372 -14.56 -40.34 27.81
CA ARG A 372 -14.08 -41.56 27.15
C ARG A 372 -12.76 -42.02 27.76
N MET A 373 -12.63 -43.27 28.03
CA MET A 373 -11.41 -43.91 28.51
C MET A 373 -10.65 -44.53 27.33
N ASN A 374 -9.30 -44.51 27.41
CA ASN A 374 -8.39 -45.14 26.45
C ASN A 374 -8.75 -44.80 24.98
N ALA A 375 -9.09 -43.54 24.73
CA ALA A 375 -9.46 -43.10 23.41
C ALA A 375 -8.24 -42.98 22.48
N THR A 376 -8.41 -43.46 21.25
CA THR A 376 -7.47 -43.29 20.13
C THR A 376 -8.08 -42.37 19.04
N SER A 377 -9.33 -41.93 19.21
CA SER A 377 -9.97 -40.96 18.30
C SER A 377 -11.04 -40.15 19.01
N THR A 378 -11.49 -39.08 18.40
CA THR A 378 -12.59 -38.22 18.84
C THR A 378 -13.94 -38.61 18.22
N ALA A 379 -13.97 -39.65 17.37
CA ALA A 379 -15.16 -40.08 16.66
C ALA A 379 -16.32 -40.41 17.62
N GLY A 380 -17.52 -39.84 17.38
CA GLY A 380 -18.70 -40.05 18.21
C GLY A 380 -18.76 -39.25 19.52
N LEU A 381 -17.83 -38.32 19.76
CA LEU A 381 -18.02 -37.30 20.79
C LEU A 381 -19.01 -36.24 20.29
N ARG A 382 -19.78 -35.67 21.21
CA ARG A 382 -20.62 -34.51 20.91
C ARG A 382 -19.75 -33.29 20.62
N PRO A 383 -20.20 -32.35 19.79
CA PRO A 383 -19.52 -31.09 19.63
C PRO A 383 -19.25 -30.43 20.98
N GLY A 384 -18.01 -30.01 21.20
CA GLY A 384 -17.63 -29.44 22.47
C GLY A 384 -16.10 -29.33 22.66
N VAL A 385 -15.72 -28.82 23.83
CA VAL A 385 -14.31 -28.65 24.21
C VAL A 385 -13.93 -29.68 25.26
N TYR A 386 -12.83 -30.39 25.01
CA TYR A 386 -12.37 -31.50 25.84
C TYR A 386 -10.88 -31.38 26.11
N ILE A 387 -10.40 -32.16 27.08
CA ILE A 387 -8.97 -32.39 27.34
C ILE A 387 -8.62 -33.83 26.91
N TRP A 388 -7.67 -34.00 26.01
CA TRP A 388 -7.14 -35.27 25.58
C TRP A 388 -5.60 -35.22 25.49
N ASN A 389 -4.93 -36.21 26.05
CA ASN A 389 -3.46 -36.20 26.17
C ASN A 389 -2.90 -34.92 26.81
N LYS A 390 -3.55 -34.44 27.88
CA LYS A 390 -3.25 -33.15 28.55
C LYS A 390 -3.39 -31.93 27.66
N LYS A 391 -4.01 -32.05 26.51
CA LYS A 391 -4.21 -30.97 25.54
C LYS A 391 -5.70 -30.68 25.38
N LYS A 392 -6.04 -29.41 25.21
CA LYS A 392 -7.40 -28.96 24.89
C LYS A 392 -7.72 -29.24 23.43
N ILE A 393 -8.80 -29.96 23.15
CA ILE A 393 -9.30 -30.26 21.80
C ILE A 393 -10.70 -29.69 21.60
N VAL A 394 -11.05 -29.36 20.38
CA VAL A 394 -12.40 -28.96 19.98
C VAL A 394 -12.96 -30.00 19.02
N VAL A 395 -14.10 -30.61 19.39
CA VAL A 395 -14.86 -31.48 18.52
C VAL A 395 -15.98 -30.64 17.89
N LYS A 396 -16.01 -30.59 16.56
CA LYS A 396 -17.01 -29.86 15.78
C LYS A 396 -18.21 -30.73 15.44
#